data_b786a3bbda945b7538c68f58d16ff45d
#
_entry.id   b786a3bbda945b7538c68f58d16ff45d
#
_cell.length_a   1.000
_cell.length_b   1.000
_cell.length_c   1.000
_cell.angle_alpha   90.00
_cell.angle_beta   90.00
_cell.angle_gamma   90.00
#
_symmetry.space_group_name_H-M   'P 1'
#
loop_
_entity.id
_entity.type
_entity.pdbx_description
1 polymer ?
#
loop_
_entity_poly.entity_id
_entity_poly.type
_entity_poly.pdbx_seq_one_letter_code
_entity_poly.pdbx_strand_id
1 'polypeptide(L)'
;MPPKKTPSKKKAASAGKKKKRTESFSMYIYKVLKQVHPDTGVSKKAMSIMNSFVNDIFDRISGEAGKLVSYSKSKTLTSREIQTAIRLILPGELAKHAVSEGTKAVTKYTSNQKQRARCGTFRGAIHSSSRARVLWF
;
A
#
# COMPACT_ATOMS: atom_id res chain seq x y z
N MET A 1 12.46 43.36 54.36
CA MET A 1 13.17 42.74 53.24
C MET A 1 12.17 41.82 52.47
N PRO A 2 11.85 42.08 51.22
CA PRO A 2 10.97 41.18 50.45
C PRO A 2 11.75 40.01 49.85
N PRO A 3 11.12 38.82 49.70
CA PRO A 3 11.82 37.62 49.20
C PRO A 3 12.08 37.67 47.70
N LYS A 4 13.31 37.29 47.32
CA LYS A 4 13.79 37.19 45.93
C LYS A 4 13.04 36.09 45.17
N LYS A 5 12.41 36.44 44.04
CA LYS A 5 11.82 35.50 43.08
C LYS A 5 12.94 34.80 42.31
N THR A 6 13.06 33.46 42.40
CA THR A 6 13.89 32.60 41.57
C THR A 6 13.34 32.52 40.15
N PRO A 7 14.15 32.59 39.05
CA PRO A 7 13.67 32.46 37.69
C PRO A 7 13.37 30.99 37.39
N SER A 8 12.13 30.71 37.00
CA SER A 8 11.70 29.37 36.52
C SER A 8 12.41 29.05 35.19
N LYS A 9 13.20 27.97 35.16
CA LYS A 9 13.75 27.38 33.96
C LYS A 9 12.63 26.99 32.99
N LYS A 10 12.51 27.70 31.87
CA LYS A 10 11.72 27.25 30.71
C LYS A 10 12.29 25.93 30.22
N LYS A 11 11.49 24.83 30.34
CA LYS A 11 11.76 23.57 29.66
C LYS A 11 11.78 23.82 28.15
N ALA A 12 12.96 23.67 27.51
CA ALA A 12 13.08 23.63 26.07
C ALA A 12 12.25 22.45 25.55
N ALA A 13 11.26 22.74 24.70
CA ALA A 13 10.50 21.73 24.01
C ALA A 13 11.45 20.97 23.07
N SER A 14 11.77 19.72 23.42
CA SER A 14 12.51 18.82 22.54
C SER A 14 11.68 18.61 21.27
N ALA A 15 12.17 19.15 20.15
CA ALA A 15 11.61 18.88 18.83
C ALA A 15 11.67 17.36 18.58
N GLY A 16 10.52 16.70 18.77
CA GLY A 16 10.39 15.27 18.58
C GLY A 16 10.81 14.90 17.16
N LYS A 17 11.93 14.19 16.99
CA LYS A 17 12.33 13.57 15.72
C LYS A 17 11.12 12.81 15.18
N LYS A 18 10.52 13.26 14.08
CA LYS A 18 9.44 12.56 13.38
C LYS A 18 9.96 11.16 13.05
N LYS A 19 9.44 10.12 13.74
CA LYS A 19 9.74 8.72 13.43
C LYS A 19 9.41 8.49 11.97
N LYS A 20 10.42 8.07 11.18
CA LYS A 20 10.25 7.70 9.79
C LYS A 20 9.20 6.58 9.73
N ARG A 21 8.12 6.78 8.97
CA ARG A 21 7.07 5.77 8.81
C ARG A 21 7.67 4.54 8.14
N THR A 22 7.65 3.39 8.81
CA THR A 22 8.04 2.11 8.23
C THR A 22 6.78 1.41 7.73
N GLU A 23 6.79 0.99 6.48
CA GLU A 23 5.70 0.19 5.91
C GLU A 23 5.67 -1.18 6.59
N SER A 24 4.50 -1.63 7.02
CA SER A 24 4.30 -2.91 7.68
C SER A 24 3.12 -3.65 7.07
N PHE A 25 3.35 -4.87 6.62
CA PHE A 25 2.35 -5.77 6.04
C PHE A 25 1.72 -6.71 7.07
N SER A 26 2.03 -6.53 8.36
CA SER A 26 1.63 -7.44 9.45
C SER A 26 0.13 -7.73 9.50
N MET A 27 -0.71 -6.72 9.28
CA MET A 27 -2.17 -6.87 9.29
C MET A 27 -2.66 -7.76 8.14
N TYR A 28 -2.08 -7.62 6.96
CA TYR A 28 -2.44 -8.41 5.78
C TYR A 28 -1.96 -9.84 5.91
N ILE A 29 -0.74 -10.06 6.39
CA ILE A 29 -0.19 -11.39 6.67
C ILE A 29 -1.07 -12.12 7.68
N TYR A 30 -1.49 -11.44 8.75
CA TYR A 30 -2.37 -12.01 9.75
C TYR A 30 -3.76 -12.38 9.18
N LYS A 31 -4.33 -11.52 8.32
CA LYS A 31 -5.61 -11.82 7.66
C LYS A 31 -5.53 -13.06 6.78
N VAL A 32 -4.48 -13.21 5.98
CA VAL A 32 -4.28 -14.38 5.12
C VAL A 32 -4.10 -15.63 5.96
N LEU A 33 -3.31 -15.57 7.03
CA LEU A 33 -3.16 -16.70 7.95
C LEU A 33 -4.50 -17.17 8.53
N LYS A 34 -5.32 -16.22 8.97
CA LYS A 34 -6.65 -16.55 9.53
C LYS A 34 -7.63 -17.11 8.50
N GLN A 35 -7.46 -16.81 7.23
CA GLN A 35 -8.26 -17.42 6.15
C GLN A 35 -7.85 -18.87 5.88
N VAL A 36 -6.56 -19.19 6.00
CA VAL A 36 -6.04 -20.53 5.73
C VAL A 36 -6.10 -21.41 6.99
N HIS A 37 -5.71 -20.87 8.13
CA HIS A 37 -5.65 -21.55 9.41
C HIS A 37 -6.26 -20.67 10.53
N PRO A 38 -7.57 -20.74 10.77
CA PRO A 38 -8.26 -19.84 11.71
C PRO A 38 -7.80 -20.02 13.16
N ASP A 39 -7.35 -21.23 13.53
CA ASP A 39 -6.94 -21.53 14.91
C ASP A 39 -5.47 -21.23 15.23
N THR A 40 -4.68 -20.85 14.20
CA THR A 40 -3.24 -20.62 14.36
C THR A 40 -2.92 -19.15 14.65
N GLY A 41 -2.12 -18.91 15.70
CA GLY A 41 -1.58 -17.58 16.02
C GLY A 41 -0.16 -17.39 15.47
N VAL A 42 0.31 -16.14 15.43
CA VAL A 42 1.69 -15.76 15.02
C VAL A 42 2.37 -14.98 16.12
N SER A 43 3.61 -15.35 16.45
CA SER A 43 4.43 -14.59 17.39
C SER A 43 4.91 -13.28 16.74
N LYS A 44 5.23 -12.28 17.58
CA LYS A 44 5.77 -10.99 17.09
C LYS A 44 7.08 -11.17 16.31
N LYS A 45 7.93 -12.09 16.74
CA LYS A 45 9.19 -12.41 16.05
C LYS A 45 8.93 -13.02 14.66
N ALA A 46 8.03 -14.00 14.58
CA ALA A 46 7.65 -14.61 13.30
C ALA A 46 7.02 -13.58 12.36
N MET A 47 6.18 -12.68 12.86
CA MET A 47 5.60 -11.60 12.07
C MET A 47 6.67 -10.63 11.51
N SER A 48 7.69 -10.31 12.30
CA SER A 48 8.82 -9.49 11.85
C SER A 48 9.60 -10.16 10.72
N ILE A 49 9.84 -11.47 10.83
CA ILE A 49 10.52 -12.26 9.79
C ILE A 49 9.68 -12.29 8.50
N MET A 50 8.39 -12.53 8.62
CA MET A 50 7.48 -12.52 7.46
C MET A 50 7.41 -11.16 6.77
N ASN A 51 7.41 -10.07 7.53
CA ASN A 51 7.45 -8.73 6.97
C ASN A 51 8.76 -8.45 6.22
N SER A 52 9.90 -8.86 6.77
CA SER A 52 11.20 -8.75 6.12
C SER A 52 11.27 -9.60 4.85
N PHE A 53 10.71 -10.80 4.87
CA PHE A 53 10.61 -11.68 3.70
C PHE A 53 9.81 -11.02 2.56
N VAL A 54 8.65 -10.43 2.86
CA VAL A 54 7.85 -9.74 1.85
C VAL A 54 8.64 -8.60 1.21
N ASN A 55 9.34 -7.79 2.01
CA ASN A 55 10.18 -6.71 1.49
C ASN A 55 11.34 -7.22 0.63
N ASP A 56 12.03 -8.29 1.05
CA ASP A 56 13.14 -8.89 0.28
C ASP A 56 12.68 -9.40 -1.09
N ILE A 57 11.58 -10.13 -1.14
CA ILE A 57 11.01 -10.60 -2.41
C ILE A 57 10.61 -9.44 -3.31
N PHE A 58 10.00 -8.38 -2.73
CA PHE A 58 9.65 -7.19 -3.48
C PHE A 58 10.90 -6.51 -4.10
N ASP A 59 11.96 -6.36 -3.33
CA ASP A 59 13.21 -5.73 -3.78
C ASP A 59 13.86 -6.56 -4.92
N ARG A 60 13.88 -7.88 -4.80
CA ARG A 60 14.37 -8.78 -5.84
C ARG A 60 13.58 -8.66 -7.13
N ILE A 61 12.25 -8.71 -7.04
CA ILE A 61 11.36 -8.59 -8.22
C ILE A 61 11.53 -7.21 -8.87
N SER A 62 11.61 -6.15 -8.09
CA SER A 62 11.79 -4.78 -8.59
C SER A 62 13.15 -4.62 -9.29
N GLY A 63 14.20 -5.21 -8.74
CA GLY A 63 15.53 -5.20 -9.35
C GLY A 63 15.57 -5.88 -10.71
N GLU A 64 14.99 -7.08 -10.83
CA GLU A 64 14.92 -7.79 -12.11
C GLU A 64 14.01 -7.10 -13.12
N ALA A 65 12.86 -6.59 -12.67
CA ALA A 65 11.97 -5.82 -13.53
C ALA A 65 12.65 -4.55 -14.07
N GLY A 66 13.45 -3.86 -13.25
CA GLY A 66 14.25 -2.70 -13.69
C GLY A 66 15.28 -3.06 -14.76
N LYS A 67 15.96 -4.22 -14.64
CA LYS A 67 16.86 -4.72 -15.68
C LYS A 67 16.12 -4.99 -16.99
N LEU A 68 14.94 -5.62 -16.95
CA LEU A 68 14.12 -5.91 -18.13
C LEU A 68 13.67 -4.62 -18.84
N VAL A 69 13.29 -3.59 -18.09
CA VAL A 69 12.96 -2.27 -18.64
C VAL A 69 14.17 -1.65 -19.35
N SER A 70 15.37 -1.77 -18.77
CA SER A 70 16.59 -1.29 -19.38
C SER A 70 16.94 -2.04 -20.69
N TYR A 71 16.73 -3.34 -20.74
CA TYR A 71 16.93 -4.16 -21.95
C TYR A 71 15.94 -3.80 -23.06
N SER A 72 14.66 -3.58 -22.71
CA SER A 72 13.63 -3.20 -23.68
C SER A 72 13.70 -1.74 -24.12
N LYS A 73 14.64 -0.96 -23.56
CA LYS A 73 14.76 0.50 -23.81
C LYS A 73 13.46 1.26 -23.58
N SER A 74 12.57 0.70 -22.77
CA SER A 74 11.31 1.32 -22.38
C SER A 74 11.55 2.34 -21.25
N LYS A 75 10.75 3.39 -21.21
CA LYS A 75 10.79 4.38 -20.09
C LYS A 75 9.82 4.03 -18.97
N THR A 76 8.96 3.05 -19.16
CA THR A 76 7.88 2.72 -18.22
C THR A 76 7.91 1.24 -17.85
N LEU A 77 7.75 0.97 -16.57
CA LEU A 77 7.56 -0.37 -16.04
C LEU A 77 6.09 -0.78 -16.22
N THR A 78 5.84 -1.82 -17.00
CA THR A 78 4.49 -2.36 -17.22
C THR A 78 4.30 -3.69 -16.48
N SER A 79 3.07 -4.19 -16.46
CA SER A 79 2.76 -5.49 -15.84
C SER A 79 3.47 -6.67 -16.52
N ARG A 80 3.86 -6.52 -17.78
CA ARG A 80 4.57 -7.56 -18.55
C ARG A 80 5.97 -7.80 -17.99
N GLU A 81 6.75 -6.74 -17.73
CA GLU A 81 8.09 -6.83 -17.15
C GLU A 81 8.04 -7.44 -15.75
N ILE A 82 7.03 -7.07 -14.95
CA ILE A 82 6.82 -7.63 -13.60
C ILE A 82 6.49 -9.13 -13.70
N GLN A 83 5.60 -9.54 -14.60
CA GLN A 83 5.27 -10.96 -14.79
C GLN A 83 6.50 -11.77 -15.24
N THR A 84 7.31 -11.22 -16.13
CA THR A 84 8.55 -11.87 -16.57
C THR A 84 9.56 -11.99 -15.44
N ALA A 85 9.76 -10.94 -14.65
CA ALA A 85 10.63 -10.96 -13.48
C ALA A 85 10.19 -12.01 -12.44
N ILE A 86 8.89 -12.14 -12.19
CA ILE A 86 8.33 -13.16 -11.31
C ILE A 86 8.67 -14.58 -11.81
N ARG A 87 8.54 -14.82 -13.11
CA ARG A 87 8.88 -16.13 -13.73
C ARG A 87 10.36 -16.45 -13.68
N LEU A 88 11.23 -15.44 -13.66
CA LEU A 88 12.68 -15.62 -13.53
C LEU A 88 13.12 -15.92 -12.10
N ILE A 89 12.47 -15.32 -11.11
CA ILE A 89 12.86 -15.41 -9.70
C ILE A 89 12.22 -16.60 -9.01
N LEU A 90 10.93 -16.85 -9.25
CA LEU A 90 10.18 -17.89 -8.55
C LEU A 90 10.24 -19.24 -9.30
N PRO A 91 10.25 -20.38 -8.59
CA PRO A 91 10.11 -21.70 -9.19
C PRO A 91 8.78 -21.82 -9.95
N GLY A 92 8.76 -22.62 -11.03
CA GLY A 92 7.71 -22.65 -12.03
C GLY A 92 6.27 -22.69 -11.52
N GLU A 93 5.95 -23.53 -10.55
CA GLU A 93 4.60 -23.61 -9.97
C GLU A 93 4.23 -22.36 -9.16
N LEU A 94 5.14 -21.88 -8.30
CA LEU A 94 4.91 -20.64 -7.55
C LEU A 94 4.77 -19.42 -8.47
N ALA A 95 5.53 -19.40 -9.58
CA ALA A 95 5.43 -18.32 -10.55
C ALA A 95 4.05 -18.30 -11.23
N LYS A 96 3.49 -19.45 -11.60
CA LYS A 96 2.13 -19.55 -12.16
C LYS A 96 1.08 -19.01 -11.18
N HIS A 97 1.14 -19.43 -9.92
CA HIS A 97 0.23 -18.96 -8.89
C HIS A 97 0.39 -17.45 -8.65
N ALA A 98 1.62 -16.95 -8.53
CA ALA A 98 1.88 -15.53 -8.29
C ALA A 98 1.35 -14.65 -9.43
N VAL A 99 1.57 -15.04 -10.70
CA VAL A 99 1.05 -14.31 -11.87
C VAL A 99 -0.48 -14.32 -11.89
N SER A 100 -1.11 -15.47 -11.62
CA SER A 100 -2.57 -15.59 -11.56
C SER A 100 -3.17 -14.68 -10.48
N GLU A 101 -2.65 -14.74 -9.28
CA GLU A 101 -3.12 -13.91 -8.16
C GLU A 101 -2.83 -12.41 -8.39
N GLY A 102 -1.68 -12.08 -8.93
CA GLY A 102 -1.34 -10.70 -9.32
C GLY A 102 -2.31 -10.13 -10.36
N THR A 103 -2.65 -10.90 -11.38
CA THR A 103 -3.63 -10.50 -12.40
C THR A 103 -5.02 -10.28 -11.80
N LYS A 104 -5.48 -11.19 -10.94
CA LYS A 104 -6.75 -11.04 -10.22
C LYS A 104 -6.75 -9.78 -9.35
N ALA A 105 -5.66 -9.52 -8.64
CA ALA A 105 -5.52 -8.34 -7.78
C ALA A 105 -5.62 -7.04 -8.59
N VAL A 106 -4.92 -6.94 -9.73
CA VAL A 106 -4.99 -5.78 -10.64
C VAL A 106 -6.39 -5.59 -11.19
N THR A 107 -7.04 -6.66 -11.64
CA THR A 107 -8.43 -6.61 -12.15
C THR A 107 -9.40 -6.10 -11.08
N LYS A 108 -9.27 -6.60 -9.85
CA LYS A 108 -10.11 -6.17 -8.73
C LYS A 108 -9.88 -4.70 -8.38
N TYR A 109 -8.62 -4.26 -8.40
CA TYR A 109 -8.26 -2.87 -8.13
C TYR A 109 -8.84 -1.91 -9.18
N THR A 110 -8.68 -2.23 -10.46
CA THR A 110 -9.22 -1.41 -11.57
C THR A 110 -10.74 -1.37 -11.59
N SER A 111 -11.42 -2.47 -11.27
CA SER A 111 -12.88 -2.52 -11.14
C SER A 111 -13.38 -1.60 -10.03
N ASN A 112 -12.73 -1.63 -8.89
CA ASN A 112 -13.07 -0.77 -7.75
C ASN A 112 -12.84 0.73 -8.06
N GLN A 113 -11.81 1.07 -8.84
CA GLN A 113 -11.60 2.45 -9.27
C GLN A 113 -12.69 2.93 -10.23
N LYS A 114 -13.11 2.11 -11.19
CA LYS A 114 -14.23 2.43 -12.10
C LYS A 114 -15.54 2.67 -11.35
N GLN A 115 -15.83 1.87 -10.32
CA GLN A 115 -17.02 2.08 -9.49
C GLN A 115 -16.94 3.39 -8.70
N ARG A 116 -15.80 3.73 -8.13
CA ARG A 116 -15.59 5.00 -7.41
C ARG A 116 -15.77 6.22 -8.32
N ALA A 117 -15.25 6.17 -9.54
CA ALA A 117 -15.39 7.24 -10.52
C ALA A 117 -16.86 7.43 -10.93
N ARG A 118 -17.61 6.35 -11.15
CA ARG A 118 -19.06 6.38 -11.47
C ARG A 118 -19.89 6.95 -10.32
N CYS A 119 -19.56 6.60 -9.07
CA CYS A 119 -20.28 7.13 -7.90
C CYS A 119 -19.97 8.61 -7.65
N GLY A 120 -18.77 9.08 -7.96
CA GLY A 120 -18.37 10.49 -7.85
C GLY A 120 -19.11 11.40 -8.86
N THR A 121 -19.28 10.94 -10.10
CA THR A 121 -20.05 11.66 -11.14
C THR A 121 -21.54 11.75 -10.81
N PHE A 122 -22.12 10.71 -10.22
CA PHE A 122 -23.54 10.73 -9.82
C PHE A 122 -23.80 11.68 -8.65
N ARG A 123 -22.87 11.84 -7.72
CA ARG A 123 -22.97 12.80 -6.61
C ARG A 123 -22.90 14.26 -7.10
N GLY A 124 -22.13 14.55 -8.15
CA GLY A 124 -22.08 15.87 -8.79
C GLY A 124 -23.37 16.21 -9.56
N ALA A 125 -24.01 15.23 -10.19
CA ALA A 125 -25.22 15.43 -10.96
C ALA A 125 -26.45 15.75 -10.07
N ILE A 126 -26.54 15.19 -8.88
CA ILE A 126 -27.67 15.46 -7.96
C ILE A 126 -27.58 16.90 -7.40
N HIS A 127 -26.37 17.43 -7.20
CA HIS A 127 -26.20 18.79 -6.67
C HIS A 127 -26.44 19.87 -7.73
N SER A 128 -26.27 19.54 -9.02
CA SER A 128 -26.55 20.44 -10.14
C SER A 128 -28.07 20.54 -10.44
N SER A 129 -28.82 19.44 -10.21
CA SER A 129 -30.28 19.43 -10.49
C SER A 129 -31.12 20.16 -9.43
N SER A 130 -30.55 20.43 -8.24
CA SER A 130 -31.30 21.14 -7.17
C SER A 130 -31.31 22.67 -7.32
N ARG A 131 -30.54 23.25 -8.25
CA ARG A 131 -30.49 24.70 -8.52
C ARG A 131 -31.40 25.17 -9.65
N ALA A 132 -32.03 24.27 -10.37
CA ALA A 132 -32.86 24.60 -11.54
C ALA A 132 -34.37 24.70 -11.26
N ARG A 133 -34.80 24.74 -9.98
CA ARG A 133 -36.23 24.73 -9.66
C ARG A 133 -36.71 25.91 -8.80
N VAL A 134 -36.09 27.08 -8.94
CA VAL A 134 -36.57 28.32 -8.28
C VAL A 134 -36.50 29.50 -9.25
N LEU A 135 -37.08 29.36 -10.43
CA LEU A 135 -37.38 30.53 -11.31
C LEU A 135 -38.53 30.17 -12.27
N TRP A 136 -39.71 29.91 -11.70
CA TRP A 136 -41.01 30.04 -12.39
C TRP A 136 -42.10 30.12 -11.32
N PHE A 137 -42.32 31.32 -10.78
CA PHE A 137 -43.59 31.91 -10.37
C PHE A 137 -43.38 33.41 -10.22
#